data_056338857e05e2e0adcc82d64b434a26
#
_entry.id   056338857e05e2e0adcc82d64b434a26
#
_cell.length_a   1.000
_cell.length_b   1.000
_cell.length_c   1.000
_cell.angle_alpha   90.00
_cell.angle_beta   90.00
_cell.angle_gamma   90.00
#
_symmetry.space_group_name_H-M   'P 1'
#
loop_
_entity.id
_entity.type
_entity.pdbx_description
1 polymer ?
#
loop_
_entity_poly.entity_id
_entity_poly.type
_entity_poly.pdbx_seq_one_letter_code
_entity_poly.pdbx_strand_id
1 'polypeptide(L)' 'MKLEDLSAVQTILNEINNNRLIIQNINCDFYIHVDLVTPKFKPGGIIVPDTMKKSIVIMFERRNEYLLDELQRLGVEL' A
#
# COMPACT_ATOMS: atom_id res chain seq x y z
N MET A 1 -4.80 -7.90 -23.77
CA MET A 1 -3.91 -6.96 -23.09
C MET A 1 -2.85 -6.47 -24.06
N LYS A 2 -2.64 -5.18 -24.13
CA LYS A 2 -1.64 -4.58 -25.01
C LYS A 2 -0.27 -4.53 -24.32
N LEU A 3 0.81 -4.40 -25.08
CA LEU A 3 2.16 -4.25 -24.53
C LEU A 3 2.27 -3.06 -23.57
N GLU A 4 1.56 -1.97 -23.86
CA GLU A 4 1.50 -0.77 -23.02
C GLU A 4 0.92 -1.06 -21.65
N ASP A 5 0.05 -2.06 -21.53
CA ASP A 5 -0.61 -2.41 -20.29
C ASP A 5 0.30 -3.22 -19.34
N LEU A 6 1.39 -3.81 -19.86
CA LEU A 6 2.32 -4.58 -19.04
C LEU A 6 2.97 -3.75 -17.96
N SER A 7 3.35 -2.51 -18.26
CA SER A 7 3.93 -1.60 -17.28
C SER A 7 2.91 -1.23 -16.18
N ALA A 8 1.67 -0.96 -16.60
CA ALA A 8 0.59 -0.67 -15.65
C ALA A 8 0.29 -1.88 -14.76
N VAL A 9 0.23 -3.08 -15.33
CA VAL A 9 0.00 -4.33 -14.59
C VAL A 9 1.12 -4.54 -13.57
N GLN A 10 2.38 -4.36 -13.96
CA GLN A 10 3.51 -4.53 -13.06
C GLN A 10 3.46 -3.55 -11.88
N THR A 11 3.13 -2.30 -12.16
CA THR A 11 2.99 -1.25 -11.13
C THR A 11 1.89 -1.62 -10.14
N ILE A 12 0.75 -2.08 -10.63
CA ILE A 12 -0.38 -2.49 -9.79
C ILE A 12 -0.01 -3.69 -8.92
N LEU A 13 0.63 -4.71 -9.50
CA LEU A 13 1.06 -5.90 -8.75
C LEU A 13 2.05 -5.53 -7.65
N ASN A 14 2.99 -4.63 -7.93
CA ASN A 14 3.94 -4.15 -6.93
C ASN A 14 3.23 -3.44 -5.77
N GLU A 15 2.25 -2.60 -6.07
CA GLU A 15 1.48 -1.91 -5.01
C GLU A 15 0.70 -2.92 -4.17
N ILE A 16 0.03 -3.90 -4.78
CA ILE A 16 -0.71 -4.95 -4.06
C ILE A 16 0.21 -5.71 -3.11
N ASN A 17 1.40 -6.11 -3.59
CA ASN A 17 2.36 -6.83 -2.77
C ASN A 17 2.87 -5.99 -1.61
N ASN A 18 3.17 -4.72 -1.83
CA ASN A 18 3.58 -3.81 -0.78
C ASN A 18 2.48 -3.64 0.28
N ASN A 19 1.23 -3.49 -0.16
CA ASN A 19 0.10 -3.35 0.75
C ASN A 19 -0.11 -4.61 1.58
N ARG A 20 0.06 -5.79 0.99
CA ARG A 20 0.01 -7.07 1.72
C ARG A 20 1.08 -7.17 2.79
N LEU A 21 2.31 -6.74 2.47
CA LEU A 21 3.40 -6.72 3.45
C LEU A 21 3.09 -5.79 4.61
N ILE A 22 2.51 -4.62 4.34
CA ILE A 22 2.10 -3.68 5.39
C ILE A 22 1.05 -4.32 6.29
N ILE A 23 0.03 -4.95 5.71
CA ILE A 23 -1.04 -5.63 6.47
C ILE A 23 -0.46 -6.75 7.34
N GLN A 24 0.46 -7.54 6.81
CA GLN A 24 1.09 -8.65 7.55
C GLN A 24 1.92 -8.15 8.73
N ASN A 25 2.57 -7.01 8.60
CA ASN A 25 3.51 -6.48 9.59
C ASN A 25 2.90 -5.42 10.50
N ILE A 26 1.61 -5.12 10.36
CA ILE A 26 0.97 -4.04 11.12
C ILE A 26 0.98 -4.29 12.63
N ASN A 27 1.05 -5.56 13.07
CA ASN A 27 1.11 -5.93 14.47
C ASN A 27 2.52 -5.82 15.07
N CYS A 28 3.53 -5.62 14.22
CA CYS A 28 4.88 -5.28 14.67
C CYS A 28 4.97 -3.78 14.97
N ASP A 29 6.12 -3.33 15.47
CA ASP A 29 6.34 -1.90 15.63
C ASP A 29 6.24 -1.20 14.29
N PHE A 30 5.14 -0.49 14.09
CA PHE A 30 4.82 0.14 12.83
C PHE A 30 5.03 1.64 12.93
N TYR A 31 5.88 2.17 12.06
CA TYR A 31 6.23 3.59 12.02
C TYR A 31 5.80 4.19 10.70
N ILE A 32 5.14 5.35 10.75
CA ILE A 32 4.89 6.15 9.56
C ILE A 32 6.05 7.10 9.40
N HIS A 33 6.78 6.97 8.29
CA HIS A 33 7.82 7.91 7.91
C HIS A 33 7.20 9.01 7.07
N VAL A 34 7.36 10.24 7.52
CA VAL A 34 6.87 11.41 6.81
C VAL A 34 8.08 12.14 6.22
N ASP A 35 8.16 12.19 4.90
CA ASP A 35 9.14 13.00 4.20
C ASP A 35 8.72 14.46 4.28
N LEU A 36 9.35 15.19 5.20
CA LEU A 36 9.09 16.62 5.38
C LEU A 36 10.27 17.41 4.85
N VAL A 37 9.96 18.36 3.99
CA VAL A 37 10.93 19.29 3.41
C VAL A 37 11.44 20.29 4.47
N THR A 38 10.76 20.39 5.60
CA THR A 38 11.14 21.33 6.67
C THR A 38 11.89 20.59 7.79
N PRO A 39 13.03 21.15 8.27
CA PRO A 39 13.89 20.49 9.26
C PRO A 39 13.34 20.45 10.69
N LYS A 40 12.06 20.76 10.91
CA LYS A 40 11.45 20.81 12.24
C LYS A 40 11.08 19.46 12.81
N PHE A 41 11.09 18.39 11.99
CA PHE A 41 10.75 17.04 12.43
C PHE A 41 11.96 16.14 12.32
N LYS A 42 12.23 15.40 13.40
CA LYS A 42 13.34 14.44 13.39
C LYS A 42 13.01 13.28 12.45
N PRO A 43 13.97 12.80 11.65
CA PRO A 43 13.79 11.56 10.90
C PRO A 43 13.69 10.40 11.89
N GLY A 44 12.52 9.81 12.04
CA GLY A 44 12.34 8.71 12.97
C GLY A 44 10.96 8.07 12.85
N GLY A 45 10.08 8.70 12.10
CA GLY A 45 8.73 8.21 11.95
C GLY A 45 7.86 8.42 13.20
N ILE A 46 6.58 8.20 13.04
CA ILE A 46 5.58 8.30 14.10
C ILE A 46 5.09 6.89 14.40
N ILE A 47 5.09 6.51 15.67
CA ILE A 47 4.53 5.21 16.10
C ILE A 47 3.01 5.26 15.87
N VAL A 48 2.50 4.23 15.18
CA VAL A 48 1.06 4.13 14.92
C VAL A 48 0.38 3.51 16.14
N PRO A 49 -0.59 4.19 16.76
CA PRO A 49 -1.34 3.60 17.85
C PRO A 49 -2.14 2.37 17.42
N ASP A 50 -2.32 1.41 18.32
CA ASP A 50 -3.08 0.18 18.03
C ASP A 50 -4.50 0.48 17.58
N THR A 51 -5.11 1.54 18.12
CA THR A 51 -6.46 1.95 17.74
C THR A 51 -6.57 2.38 16.28
N MET A 52 -5.48 2.82 15.67
CA MET A 52 -5.43 3.24 14.28
C MET A 52 -5.03 2.11 13.33
N LYS A 53 -4.41 1.05 13.85
CA LYS A 53 -3.93 -0.07 13.03
C LYS A 53 -5.07 -0.73 12.24
N LYS A 54 -6.23 -0.93 12.87
CA LYS A 54 -7.40 -1.49 12.20
C LYS A 54 -7.86 -0.64 11.03
N SER A 55 -7.90 0.67 11.20
CA SER A 55 -8.29 1.60 10.15
C SER A 55 -7.31 1.56 8.98
N ILE A 56 -6.01 1.46 9.28
CA ILE A 56 -4.97 1.36 8.26
C ILE A 56 -5.13 0.06 7.47
N VAL A 57 -5.36 -1.07 8.15
CA VAL A 57 -5.58 -2.36 7.50
C VAL A 57 -6.78 -2.29 6.55
N ILE A 58 -7.90 -1.76 7.00
CA ILE A 58 -9.12 -1.62 6.18
C ILE A 58 -8.82 -0.76 4.95
N MET A 59 -8.10 0.33 5.12
CA MET A 59 -7.73 1.23 4.03
C MET A 59 -6.91 0.51 2.96
N PHE A 60 -5.90 -0.26 3.36
CA PHE A 60 -5.07 -1.01 2.43
C PHE A 60 -5.82 -2.18 1.78
N GLU A 61 -6.69 -2.85 2.52
CA GLU A 61 -7.53 -3.92 1.96
C GLU A 61 -8.47 -3.38 0.88
N ARG A 62 -9.11 -2.25 1.13
CA ARG A 62 -9.98 -1.59 0.14
C ARG A 62 -9.19 -1.13 -1.08
N ARG A 63 -7.99 -0.61 -0.86
CA ARG A 63 -7.11 -0.22 -1.98
C ARG A 63 -6.74 -1.44 -2.83
N ASN A 64 -6.45 -2.58 -2.20
CA ASN A 64 -6.14 -3.80 -2.92
C ASN A 64 -7.34 -4.33 -3.71
N GLU A 65 -8.55 -4.26 -3.18
CA GLU A 65 -9.77 -4.62 -3.91
C GLU A 65 -9.91 -3.77 -5.19
N TYR A 66 -9.71 -2.47 -5.08
CA TYR A 66 -9.74 -1.57 -6.22
C TYR A 66 -8.68 -1.96 -7.26
N LEU A 67 -7.46 -2.27 -6.80
CA LEU A 67 -6.35 -2.64 -7.69
C LEU A 67 -6.63 -3.98 -8.39
N LEU A 68 -7.23 -4.94 -7.70
CA LEU A 68 -7.64 -6.21 -8.30
C LEU A 68 -8.68 -6.00 -9.40
N ASP A 69 -9.64 -5.10 -9.18
CA ASP A 69 -10.62 -4.74 -10.20
C ASP A 69 -9.95 -4.10 -11.42
N GLU A 70 -8.96 -3.23 -11.20
CA GLU A 70 -8.19 -2.63 -12.29
C GLU A 70 -7.43 -3.68 -13.10
N LEU A 71 -6.85 -4.68 -12.44
CA LEU A 71 -6.19 -5.80 -13.13
C LEU A 71 -7.17 -6.56 -14.02
N GLN A 72 -8.38 -6.83 -13.54
CA GLN A 72 -9.41 -7.50 -14.33
C GLN A 72 -9.79 -6.67 -15.57
N ARG A 73 -9.90 -5.37 -15.41
CA ARG A 73 -10.19 -4.46 -16.54
C ARG A 73 -9.09 -4.48 -17.59
N LEU A 74 -7.84 -4.67 -17.17
CA LEU A 74 -6.70 -4.79 -18.06
C LEU A 74 -6.58 -6.19 -18.69
N GLY A 75 -7.48 -7.11 -18.36
CA GLY A 75 -7.51 -8.44 -18.92
C GLY A 75 -6.66 -9.46 -18.21
N VAL A 76 -6.24 -9.17 -16.97
CA VAL A 76 -5.50 -10.13 -16.14
C VAL A 76 -6.49 -11.07 -15.47
N GLU A 77 -6.34 -12.36 -15.69
CA GLU A 77 -7.11 -13.39 -14.99
C GLU A 77 -6.50 -13.61 -13.60
N LEU A 78 -7.35 -13.60 -12.62
CA LEU A 78 -6.95 -13.78 -11.22
C LEU A 78 -7.43 -15.14 -10.68
#